data_62117e1d11ec7b837f8807782b6f9456
#
_entry.id   62117e1d11ec7b837f8807782b6f9456
#
_cell.length_a   1.000
_cell.length_b   1.000
_cell.length_c   1.000
_cell.angle_alpha   90.00
_cell.angle_beta   90.00
_cell.angle_gamma   90.00
#
_symmetry.space_group_name_H-M   'P 1'
#
loop_
_entity.id
_entity.type
_entity.pdbx_description
1 polymer ?
#
loop_
_entity_poly.entity_id
_entity_poly.type
_entity_poly.pdbx_seq_one_letter_code
_entity_poly.pdbx_strand_id
1 'polypeptide(L)'
;MELKKNKLYPMTFKPLAEKAEWGGSIFIGKMEKSYTEKVEADDAEGKGGKKKYVEKALTMSDKLGESWELADMGFRDSEVAAGWLAGSTISEILETYLEDLVGETAYSYFGRQFPLMVKMLDVHGRTPLMVCPDDEVAGQRYDTLGKLKLWYVMDAEPGAKLYMGFKNDISATELYNRCHDGSLEEVLNVIVPHKGDAFLMTPGLVHAASGGLVLAEIAESSDLDFKIYNWGDSVNAGSASFTADEAGVGRNSGKTSRRSLMNDSSINGVEELSLEAAFDFLNMSKYDNSLTISASGDSKAGPVHDPSVKSIAAEDANAGKVTDKIVERREFSVTKIDLKDAIHINTGTTDAFVVYVCVSGSASLQIQKEDAGIERYEVNEGGLVLVPAEVTDFFLVPQDRNTVLLEATVEPHEDVDQYIDPDVEATLPSEEEPGKLSVEEFLRRNPGRMN
;
A
#
# COMPACT_ATOMS: atom_id res chain seq x y z
N MET A 1 -20.28 -31.35 8.67
CA MET A 1 -20.05 -30.74 9.98
C MET A 1 -19.24 -29.49 9.67
N GLU A 2 -19.93 -28.36 9.51
CA GLU A 2 -19.24 -27.08 9.30
C GLU A 2 -18.40 -26.80 10.52
N LEU A 3 -17.09 -26.66 10.31
CA LEU A 3 -16.19 -26.15 11.32
C LEU A 3 -16.61 -24.71 11.61
N LYS A 4 -17.14 -24.44 12.81
CA LYS A 4 -17.54 -23.09 13.20
C LYS A 4 -16.28 -22.22 13.20
N LYS A 5 -16.12 -21.36 12.18
CA LYS A 5 -15.04 -20.36 12.13
C LYS A 5 -15.15 -19.46 13.38
N ASN A 6 -14.04 -19.12 13.97
CA ASN A 6 -14.02 -18.06 14.99
C ASN A 6 -14.32 -16.73 14.33
N LYS A 7 -15.04 -15.85 15.02
CA LYS A 7 -15.27 -14.48 14.51
C LYS A 7 -13.98 -13.69 14.41
N LEU A 8 -13.85 -12.93 13.36
CA LEU A 8 -12.76 -11.98 13.21
C LEU A 8 -12.86 -10.86 14.24
N TYR A 9 -11.79 -10.14 14.42
CA TYR A 9 -11.66 -9.02 15.35
C TYR A 9 -10.74 -7.96 14.73
N PRO A 10 -10.77 -6.70 15.19
CA PRO A 10 -9.83 -5.68 14.72
C PRO A 10 -8.38 -6.11 14.97
N MET A 11 -7.54 -6.00 13.94
CA MET A 11 -6.18 -6.53 13.97
C MET A 11 -5.15 -5.41 13.86
N THR A 12 -4.09 -5.52 14.66
CA THR A 12 -2.85 -4.77 14.51
C THR A 12 -1.75 -5.71 14.04
N PHE A 13 -0.74 -5.17 13.38
CA PHE A 13 0.31 -5.98 12.77
C PHE A 13 1.69 -5.63 13.33
N LYS A 14 2.63 -6.56 13.19
CA LYS A 14 4.03 -6.31 13.49
C LYS A 14 4.64 -5.51 12.34
N PRO A 15 5.15 -4.29 12.58
CA PRO A 15 5.73 -3.50 11.50
C PRO A 15 7.04 -4.11 11.00
N LEU A 16 7.26 -4.04 9.68
CA LEU A 16 8.49 -4.49 9.05
C LEU A 16 9.31 -3.27 8.62
N ALA A 17 10.59 -3.22 9.00
CA ALA A 17 11.47 -2.10 8.65
C ALA A 17 12.24 -2.34 7.35
N GLU A 18 12.41 -1.28 6.55
CA GLU A 18 13.32 -1.22 5.43
C GLU A 18 14.40 -0.17 5.68
N LYS A 19 15.67 -0.59 5.58
CA LYS A 19 16.81 0.33 5.68
C LYS A 19 17.01 1.07 4.37
N ALA A 20 17.24 2.37 4.45
CA ALA A 20 17.55 3.19 3.29
C ALA A 20 18.58 4.26 3.62
N GLU A 21 19.47 4.59 2.67
CA GLU A 21 20.48 5.64 2.87
C GLU A 21 19.86 7.01 3.19
N TRP A 22 18.64 7.26 2.66
CA TRP A 22 17.88 8.47 2.91
C TRP A 22 17.03 8.41 4.19
N GLY A 23 16.97 7.26 4.86
CA GLY A 23 16.17 7.06 6.07
C GLY A 23 16.67 7.81 7.29
N GLY A 24 15.84 7.88 8.31
CA GLY A 24 16.09 8.51 9.58
C GLY A 24 15.97 7.56 10.78
N SER A 25 15.59 8.11 11.92
CA SER A 25 15.46 7.37 13.19
C SER A 25 14.13 7.60 13.90
N ILE A 26 13.17 8.25 13.24
CA ILE A 26 11.89 8.67 13.84
C ILE A 26 11.08 7.47 14.31
N PHE A 27 11.06 6.39 13.56
CA PHE A 27 10.30 5.19 13.92
C PHE A 27 10.70 4.61 15.28
N ILE A 28 12.01 4.52 15.56
CA ILE A 28 12.51 4.00 16.84
C ILE A 28 12.52 5.11 17.91
N GLY A 29 12.96 6.33 17.53
CA GLY A 29 13.19 7.41 18.49
C GLY A 29 11.93 8.11 18.98
N LYS A 30 11.01 8.49 18.07
CA LYS A 30 9.79 9.25 18.38
C LYS A 30 8.55 8.37 18.46
N MET A 31 8.41 7.43 17.53
CA MET A 31 7.25 6.53 17.47
C MET A 31 7.42 5.27 18.34
N GLU A 32 8.58 5.11 18.98
CA GLU A 32 8.90 4.03 19.91
C GLU A 32 8.66 2.61 19.33
N LYS A 33 8.78 2.47 18.03
CA LYS A 33 8.62 1.18 17.35
C LYS A 33 9.83 0.29 17.54
N SER A 34 9.61 -1.01 17.55
CA SER A 34 10.66 -2.02 17.70
C SER A 34 10.71 -2.91 16.47
N TYR A 35 11.92 -3.11 15.94
CA TYR A 35 12.16 -3.94 14.77
C TYR A 35 13.31 -4.90 15.01
N THR A 36 13.27 -6.04 14.33
CA THR A 36 14.36 -7.02 14.30
C THR A 36 14.74 -7.36 12.87
N GLU A 37 16.02 -7.68 12.65
CA GLU A 37 16.52 -8.24 11.41
C GLU A 37 17.13 -9.61 11.65
N LYS A 38 17.04 -10.53 10.68
CA LYS A 38 17.73 -11.81 10.73
C LYS A 38 19.16 -11.63 10.24
N VAL A 39 20.14 -11.83 11.10
CA VAL A 39 21.55 -11.78 10.75
C VAL A 39 22.17 -13.17 10.89
N GLU A 40 23.20 -13.45 10.06
CA GLU A 40 23.95 -14.70 10.19
C GLU A 40 24.74 -14.69 11.50
N ALA A 41 24.66 -15.77 12.28
CA ALA A 41 25.35 -15.86 13.58
C ALA A 41 26.86 -16.03 13.37
N ASP A 42 27.65 -15.27 14.12
CA ASP A 42 29.14 -15.25 14.04
C ASP A 42 29.81 -16.62 14.32
N ASP A 43 29.11 -17.55 14.98
CA ASP A 43 29.63 -18.84 15.41
C ASP A 43 29.29 -20.02 14.49
N ALA A 44 29.02 -19.78 13.21
CA ALA A 44 28.55 -20.80 12.27
C ALA A 44 29.64 -21.77 11.75
N GLU A 45 30.63 -22.17 12.56
CA GLU A 45 31.45 -23.35 12.31
C GLU A 45 30.74 -24.64 12.78
N GLY A 46 29.49 -24.81 12.37
CA GLY A 46 28.74 -26.06 12.54
C GLY A 46 29.08 -27.06 11.46
N LYS A 47 29.59 -28.22 11.86
CA LYS A 47 29.76 -29.39 10.97
C LYS A 47 28.45 -29.67 10.21
N GLY A 48 28.34 -29.22 8.97
CA GLY A 48 27.18 -29.52 8.13
C GLY A 48 26.64 -28.40 7.24
N GLY A 49 27.26 -27.23 7.21
CA GLY A 49 26.99 -26.17 6.18
C GLY A 49 25.61 -25.48 6.25
N LYS A 50 24.85 -25.63 7.33
CA LYS A 50 23.60 -24.87 7.53
C LYS A 50 23.91 -23.55 8.23
N LYS A 51 23.66 -22.43 7.56
CA LYS A 51 23.72 -21.09 8.13
C LYS A 51 22.74 -20.99 9.30
N LYS A 52 23.19 -20.48 10.42
CA LYS A 52 22.34 -20.18 11.58
C LYS A 52 22.05 -18.68 11.58
N TYR A 53 20.78 -18.33 11.67
CA TYR A 53 20.34 -16.96 11.77
C TYR A 53 19.87 -16.64 13.19
N VAL A 54 20.15 -15.44 13.65
CA VAL A 54 19.67 -14.89 14.92
C VAL A 54 18.96 -13.57 14.65
N GLU A 55 17.98 -13.25 15.48
CA GLU A 55 17.31 -11.95 15.43
C GLU A 55 18.16 -10.91 16.15
N LYS A 56 18.40 -9.79 15.50
CA LYS A 56 19.08 -8.63 16.02
C LYS A 56 18.13 -7.45 16.01
N ALA A 57 18.01 -6.77 17.15
CA ALA A 57 17.22 -5.55 17.25
C ALA A 57 17.86 -4.42 16.43
N LEU A 58 17.06 -3.70 15.67
CA LEU A 58 17.43 -2.46 15.01
C LEU A 58 17.47 -1.32 16.04
N THR A 59 18.32 -0.33 15.80
CA THR A 59 18.59 0.78 16.70
C THR A 59 18.44 2.11 15.96
N MET A 60 18.46 3.22 16.69
CA MET A 60 18.42 4.56 16.09
C MET A 60 19.59 4.88 15.14
N SER A 61 20.68 4.10 15.19
CA SER A 61 21.80 4.24 14.24
C SER A 61 21.55 3.56 12.90
N ASP A 62 20.55 2.68 12.84
CA ASP A 62 20.09 2.07 11.60
C ASP A 62 19.18 3.08 10.88
N LYS A 63 19.55 3.47 9.67
CA LYS A 63 18.75 4.39 8.86
C LYS A 63 17.55 3.66 8.32
N LEU A 64 16.38 3.90 8.91
CA LEU A 64 15.13 3.28 8.48
C LEU A 64 14.37 4.24 7.57
N GLY A 65 14.22 3.89 6.30
CA GLY A 65 13.47 4.70 5.34
C GLY A 65 11.99 4.39 5.39
N GLU A 66 11.63 3.11 5.53
CA GLU A 66 10.25 2.64 5.48
C GLU A 66 9.92 1.77 6.69
N SER A 67 8.69 1.93 7.18
CA SER A 67 8.02 1.03 8.11
C SER A 67 6.74 0.52 7.45
N TRP A 68 6.70 -0.76 7.12
CA TRP A 68 5.57 -1.41 6.48
C TRP A 68 4.60 -1.85 7.57
N GLU A 69 3.43 -1.21 7.61
CA GLU A 69 2.42 -1.44 8.64
C GLU A 69 1.38 -2.47 8.21
N LEU A 70 1.07 -2.51 6.92
CA LEU A 70 0.16 -3.48 6.31
C LEU A 70 0.59 -3.75 4.88
N ALA A 71 0.81 -5.02 4.55
CA ALA A 71 1.15 -5.45 3.19
C ALA A 71 0.82 -6.93 3.00
N ASP A 72 0.39 -7.27 1.79
CA ASP A 72 0.19 -8.62 1.26
C ASP A 72 0.95 -8.74 -0.06
N MET A 73 2.26 -8.99 0.04
CA MET A 73 3.18 -8.99 -1.10
C MET A 73 3.84 -10.35 -1.35
N GLY A 74 3.42 -11.40 -0.64
CA GLY A 74 3.99 -12.74 -0.74
C GLY A 74 5.41 -12.89 -0.20
N PHE A 75 6.28 -11.91 -0.39
CA PHE A 75 7.62 -11.84 0.22
C PHE A 75 7.67 -10.94 1.45
N ARG A 76 6.67 -10.10 1.63
CA ARG A 76 6.43 -9.22 2.79
C ARG A 76 4.95 -9.25 3.11
N ASP A 77 4.57 -10.19 3.96
CA ASP A 77 3.22 -10.30 4.46
C ASP A 77 3.16 -9.83 5.90
N SER A 78 2.22 -8.97 6.20
CA SER A 78 2.01 -8.46 7.55
C SER A 78 1.52 -9.56 8.47
N GLU A 79 2.21 -9.76 9.58
CA GLU A 79 1.90 -10.74 10.61
C GLU A 79 1.09 -10.09 11.74
N VAL A 80 -0.03 -10.67 12.12
CA VAL A 80 -0.88 -10.18 13.21
C VAL A 80 -0.11 -10.15 14.53
N ALA A 81 -0.16 -9.02 15.23
CA ALA A 81 0.62 -8.80 16.44
C ALA A 81 0.02 -9.45 17.68
N ALA A 82 -1.31 -9.53 17.81
CA ALA A 82 -2.00 -9.95 19.01
C ALA A 82 -3.34 -10.65 18.73
N GLY A 83 -3.88 -11.32 19.74
CA GLY A 83 -5.13 -12.05 19.66
C GLY A 83 -4.94 -13.50 19.24
N TRP A 84 -6.02 -14.18 18.89
CA TRP A 84 -5.97 -15.62 18.58
C TRP A 84 -5.41 -15.91 17.17
N LEU A 85 -5.33 -14.87 16.29
CA LEU A 85 -4.65 -14.93 14.98
C LEU A 85 -3.18 -14.48 15.07
N ALA A 86 -2.65 -14.17 16.25
CA ALA A 86 -1.27 -13.71 16.39
C ALA A 86 -0.29 -14.68 15.74
N GLY A 87 0.56 -14.15 14.87
CA GLY A 87 1.52 -14.92 14.08
C GLY A 87 1.01 -15.39 12.72
N SER A 88 -0.28 -15.29 12.42
CA SER A 88 -0.81 -15.51 11.08
C SER A 88 -0.56 -14.30 10.20
N THR A 89 -0.31 -14.53 8.92
CA THR A 89 -0.15 -13.45 7.94
C THR A 89 -1.49 -13.00 7.38
N ILE A 90 -1.53 -11.79 6.83
CA ILE A 90 -2.76 -11.26 6.23
C ILE A 90 -3.24 -12.12 5.06
N SER A 91 -2.33 -12.67 4.24
CA SER A 91 -2.66 -13.60 3.16
C SER A 91 -3.28 -14.90 3.67
N GLU A 92 -2.72 -15.52 4.74
CA GLU A 92 -3.32 -16.73 5.36
C GLU A 92 -4.73 -16.47 5.90
N ILE A 93 -4.95 -15.28 6.46
CA ILE A 93 -6.27 -14.88 6.98
C ILE A 93 -7.24 -14.67 5.82
N LEU A 94 -6.82 -13.97 4.76
CA LEU A 94 -7.66 -13.76 3.59
C LEU A 94 -8.03 -15.06 2.90
N GLU A 95 -7.09 -16.01 2.74
CA GLU A 95 -7.38 -17.34 2.19
C GLU A 95 -8.38 -18.14 3.03
N THR A 96 -8.47 -17.85 4.34
CA THR A 96 -9.35 -18.58 5.26
C THR A 96 -10.72 -17.92 5.41
N TYR A 97 -10.77 -16.58 5.44
CA TYR A 97 -11.96 -15.81 5.81
C TYR A 97 -12.62 -15.13 4.63
N LEU A 98 -11.89 -14.94 3.51
CA LEU A 98 -12.44 -14.44 2.25
C LEU A 98 -13.23 -13.13 2.45
N GLU A 99 -14.51 -13.14 2.08
CA GLU A 99 -15.43 -12.01 2.21
C GLU A 99 -15.67 -11.54 3.65
N ASP A 100 -15.55 -12.43 4.65
CA ASP A 100 -15.66 -12.04 6.07
C ASP A 100 -14.58 -11.00 6.47
N LEU A 101 -13.41 -11.05 5.79
CA LEU A 101 -12.32 -10.12 6.01
C LEU A 101 -12.48 -8.82 5.22
N VAL A 102 -12.69 -8.92 3.90
CA VAL A 102 -12.59 -7.76 3.00
C VAL A 102 -13.94 -7.23 2.51
N GLY A 103 -15.01 -8.00 2.65
CA GLY A 103 -16.32 -7.75 2.06
C GLY A 103 -16.52 -8.48 0.75
N GLU A 104 -17.77 -8.79 0.39
CA GLU A 104 -18.14 -9.54 -0.81
C GLU A 104 -17.68 -8.83 -2.08
N THR A 105 -17.93 -7.52 -2.16
CA THR A 105 -17.58 -6.72 -3.34
C THR A 105 -16.06 -6.63 -3.53
N ALA A 106 -15.30 -6.36 -2.47
CA ALA A 106 -13.85 -6.30 -2.56
C ALA A 106 -13.24 -7.68 -2.88
N TYR A 107 -13.77 -8.76 -2.29
CA TYR A 107 -13.32 -10.11 -2.60
C TYR A 107 -13.61 -10.50 -4.07
N SER A 108 -14.80 -10.16 -4.57
CA SER A 108 -15.16 -10.41 -5.97
C SER A 108 -14.27 -9.71 -6.99
N TYR A 109 -13.61 -8.61 -6.58
CA TYR A 109 -12.72 -7.85 -7.44
C TYR A 109 -11.25 -8.25 -7.30
N PHE A 110 -10.73 -8.29 -6.06
CA PHE A 110 -9.31 -8.53 -5.78
C PHE A 110 -8.96 -10.00 -5.50
N GLY A 111 -9.98 -10.83 -5.24
CA GLY A 111 -9.79 -12.22 -4.93
C GLY A 111 -8.98 -12.44 -3.64
N ARG A 112 -7.93 -13.24 -3.75
CA ARG A 112 -7.08 -13.64 -2.61
C ARG A 112 -5.89 -12.73 -2.37
N GLN A 113 -5.93 -11.48 -2.86
CA GLN A 113 -4.92 -10.46 -2.57
C GLN A 113 -5.55 -9.35 -1.73
N PHE A 114 -4.95 -9.02 -0.59
CA PHE A 114 -5.43 -7.88 0.20
C PHE A 114 -5.14 -6.58 -0.57
N PRO A 115 -6.15 -5.72 -0.81
CA PRO A 115 -6.04 -4.68 -1.82
C PRO A 115 -5.19 -3.48 -1.43
N LEU A 116 -4.96 -3.23 -0.13
CA LEU A 116 -4.26 -2.05 0.36
C LEU A 116 -2.90 -2.36 0.98
N MET A 117 -1.97 -1.46 0.76
CA MET A 117 -0.69 -1.41 1.44
C MET A 117 -0.56 -0.09 2.20
N VAL A 118 -0.03 -0.14 3.43
CA VAL A 118 0.24 1.03 4.26
C VAL A 118 1.68 1.02 4.73
N LYS A 119 2.39 2.12 4.46
CA LYS A 119 3.77 2.36 4.93
C LYS A 119 3.87 3.69 5.64
N MET A 120 4.84 3.81 6.55
CA MET A 120 5.36 5.09 7.01
C MET A 120 6.73 5.31 6.39
N LEU A 121 7.00 6.54 5.94
CA LEU A 121 8.29 6.93 5.37
C LEU A 121 8.95 7.96 6.30
N ASP A 122 10.23 7.72 6.66
CA ASP A 122 11.08 8.67 7.38
C ASP A 122 12.17 9.17 6.42
N VAL A 123 11.90 10.30 5.77
CA VAL A 123 12.75 10.86 4.72
C VAL A 123 13.67 11.93 5.30
N HIS A 124 14.75 11.51 5.93
CA HIS A 124 15.78 12.43 6.43
C HIS A 124 16.67 12.97 5.32
N GLY A 125 17.05 12.12 4.36
CA GLY A 125 17.82 12.48 3.17
C GLY A 125 16.94 12.85 1.98
N ARG A 126 17.22 12.23 0.84
CA ARG A 126 16.46 12.41 -0.42
C ARG A 126 16.19 11.03 -1.03
N THR A 127 14.93 10.71 -1.29
CA THR A 127 14.58 9.46 -1.96
C THR A 127 14.99 9.51 -3.44
N PRO A 128 15.26 8.38 -4.10
CA PRO A 128 15.34 8.34 -5.55
C PRO A 128 14.08 8.93 -6.19
N LEU A 129 14.18 9.38 -7.43
CA LEU A 129 13.00 9.75 -8.22
C LEU A 129 12.34 8.48 -8.74
N MET A 130 11.08 8.30 -8.38
CA MET A 130 10.30 7.09 -8.62
C MET A 130 9.16 7.37 -9.58
N VAL A 131 8.65 6.32 -10.21
CA VAL A 131 7.40 6.31 -10.98
C VAL A 131 6.75 4.94 -10.90
N CYS A 132 5.43 4.89 -10.89
CA CYS A 132 4.65 3.65 -10.85
C CYS A 132 3.83 3.49 -12.12
N PRO A 133 3.62 2.26 -12.63
CA PRO A 133 2.73 1.99 -13.75
C PRO A 133 1.26 1.97 -13.31
N ASP A 134 0.35 2.04 -14.28
CA ASP A 134 -1.06 1.73 -14.11
C ASP A 134 -1.32 0.21 -14.13
N ASP A 135 -2.59 -0.18 -13.87
CA ASP A 135 -3.01 -1.59 -13.86
C ASP A 135 -2.79 -2.27 -15.21
N GLU A 136 -2.98 -1.53 -16.33
CA GLU A 136 -2.84 -2.11 -17.67
C GLU A 136 -1.39 -2.53 -17.91
N VAL A 137 -0.43 -1.64 -17.69
CA VAL A 137 1.00 -1.94 -17.84
C VAL A 137 1.46 -2.97 -16.83
N ALA A 138 1.03 -2.84 -15.57
CA ALA A 138 1.39 -3.76 -14.49
C ALA A 138 0.86 -5.17 -14.76
N GLY A 139 -0.40 -5.32 -15.15
CA GLY A 139 -1.00 -6.61 -15.49
C GLY A 139 -0.36 -7.26 -16.71
N GLN A 140 -0.13 -6.48 -17.79
CA GLN A 140 0.45 -7.02 -19.02
C GLN A 140 1.90 -7.47 -18.87
N ARG A 141 2.71 -6.78 -18.05
CA ARG A 141 4.17 -7.03 -17.99
C ARG A 141 4.63 -7.77 -16.75
N TYR A 142 3.93 -7.58 -15.63
CA TYR A 142 4.40 -8.04 -14.32
C TYR A 142 3.42 -8.95 -13.59
N ASP A 143 2.23 -9.20 -14.17
CA ASP A 143 1.17 -10.03 -13.59
C ASP A 143 0.81 -9.58 -12.16
N THR A 144 0.60 -8.27 -11.99
CA THR A 144 0.27 -7.63 -10.71
C THR A 144 -0.55 -6.36 -10.93
N LEU A 145 -1.03 -5.75 -9.84
CA LEU A 145 -1.71 -4.45 -9.86
C LEU A 145 -0.74 -3.31 -10.20
N GLY A 146 -1.26 -2.24 -10.76
CA GLY A 146 -0.62 -0.94 -10.82
C GLY A 146 -0.38 -0.35 -9.44
N LYS A 147 -0.05 0.94 -9.36
CA LYS A 147 0.16 1.57 -8.06
C LYS A 147 -0.27 3.02 -8.04
N LEU A 148 -1.54 3.23 -7.68
CA LEU A 148 -1.99 4.51 -7.16
C LEU A 148 -1.56 4.63 -5.71
N LYS A 149 -1.05 5.78 -5.27
CA LYS A 149 -0.69 6.01 -3.86
C LYS A 149 -1.01 7.41 -3.40
N LEU A 150 -1.29 7.52 -2.11
CA LEU A 150 -1.46 8.77 -1.39
C LEU A 150 -0.32 8.95 -0.40
N TRP A 151 0.33 10.11 -0.39
CA TRP A 151 1.19 10.55 0.69
C TRP A 151 0.47 11.59 1.56
N TYR A 152 0.37 11.31 2.85
CA TYR A 152 -0.10 12.27 3.84
C TYR A 152 1.08 12.73 4.69
N VAL A 153 1.27 14.04 4.81
CA VAL A 153 2.39 14.64 5.55
C VAL A 153 2.10 14.64 7.05
N MET A 154 2.72 13.71 7.76
CA MET A 154 2.61 13.61 9.22
C MET A 154 3.49 14.66 9.93
N ASP A 155 4.67 14.96 9.36
CA ASP A 155 5.57 16.01 9.85
C ASP A 155 6.48 16.50 8.70
N ALA A 156 6.88 17.79 8.74
CA ALA A 156 7.74 18.38 7.74
C ALA A 156 8.69 19.39 8.39
N GLU A 157 10.00 19.15 8.26
CA GLU A 157 11.02 20.09 8.73
C GLU A 157 11.17 21.29 7.77
N PRO A 158 11.65 22.44 8.26
CA PRO A 158 11.96 23.58 7.40
C PRO A 158 12.97 23.20 6.31
N GLY A 159 12.58 23.41 5.04
CA GLY A 159 13.41 23.07 3.88
C GLY A 159 13.07 21.72 3.25
N ALA A 160 12.11 20.99 3.81
CA ALA A 160 11.55 19.79 3.18
C ALA A 160 10.95 20.09 1.81
N LYS A 161 11.08 19.15 0.89
CA LYS A 161 10.60 19.29 -0.49
C LYS A 161 9.98 17.98 -0.98
N LEU A 162 8.94 18.14 -1.77
CA LEU A 162 8.41 17.11 -2.65
C LEU A 162 8.71 17.48 -4.09
N TYR A 163 9.18 16.52 -4.86
CA TYR A 163 9.34 16.61 -6.31
C TYR A 163 8.20 15.82 -6.93
N MET A 164 7.31 16.49 -7.68
CA MET A 164 6.11 15.87 -8.22
C MET A 164 5.86 16.34 -9.65
N GLY A 165 6.12 15.47 -10.62
CA GLY A 165 5.98 15.79 -12.04
C GLY A 165 6.94 16.88 -12.51
N PHE A 166 6.60 17.49 -13.61
CA PHE A 166 7.43 18.50 -14.30
C PHE A 166 6.83 19.90 -14.21
N LYS A 167 7.68 20.93 -14.27
CA LYS A 167 7.26 22.34 -14.31
C LYS A 167 6.50 22.71 -15.60
N ASN A 168 6.88 22.05 -16.71
CA ASN A 168 6.30 22.17 -18.03
C ASN A 168 6.33 20.80 -18.70
N ASP A 169 5.62 20.66 -19.83
CA ASP A 169 5.72 19.46 -20.64
C ASP A 169 7.19 19.22 -21.04
N ILE A 170 7.63 17.98 -20.98
CA ILE A 170 8.99 17.54 -21.31
C ILE A 170 8.95 16.43 -22.35
N SER A 171 9.95 16.38 -23.25
CA SER A 171 10.07 15.26 -24.19
C SER A 171 10.89 14.11 -23.60
N ALA A 172 10.68 12.89 -24.10
CA ALA A 172 11.47 11.72 -23.72
C ALA A 172 12.98 11.94 -23.93
N THR A 173 13.36 12.59 -25.03
CA THR A 173 14.77 12.93 -25.33
C THR A 173 15.33 13.93 -24.31
N GLU A 174 14.57 14.94 -23.93
CA GLU A 174 15.00 15.90 -22.92
C GLU A 174 15.14 15.22 -21.55
N LEU A 175 14.16 14.42 -21.13
CA LEU A 175 14.21 13.66 -19.88
C LEU A 175 15.47 12.78 -19.84
N TYR A 176 15.71 11.99 -20.89
CA TYR A 176 16.87 11.12 -20.99
C TYR A 176 18.18 11.90 -20.84
N ASN A 177 18.35 13.00 -21.60
CA ASN A 177 19.55 13.82 -21.52
C ASN A 177 19.78 14.40 -20.14
N ARG A 178 18.72 14.94 -19.49
CA ARG A 178 18.81 15.53 -18.16
C ARG A 178 19.10 14.51 -17.06
N CYS A 179 18.62 13.28 -17.20
CA CYS A 179 19.03 12.18 -16.30
C CYS A 179 20.53 11.89 -16.45
N HIS A 180 21.09 11.98 -17.66
CA HIS A 180 22.51 11.67 -17.91
C HIS A 180 23.46 12.80 -17.55
N ASP A 181 23.08 14.05 -17.77
CA ASP A 181 23.93 15.22 -17.48
C ASP A 181 23.77 15.76 -16.06
N GLY A 182 22.83 15.19 -15.27
CA GLY A 182 22.58 15.59 -13.88
C GLY A 182 21.72 16.84 -13.70
N SER A 183 21.11 17.36 -14.77
CA SER A 183 20.31 18.60 -14.74
C SER A 183 18.81 18.38 -14.54
N LEU A 184 18.38 17.17 -14.22
CA LEU A 184 16.95 16.81 -14.12
C LEU A 184 16.18 17.65 -13.10
N GLU A 185 16.79 18.02 -11.97
CA GLU A 185 16.14 18.83 -10.93
C GLU A 185 15.64 20.19 -11.44
N GLU A 186 16.26 20.76 -12.48
CA GLU A 186 15.87 22.05 -13.06
C GLU A 186 14.46 22.05 -13.66
N VAL A 187 13.99 20.90 -14.15
CA VAL A 187 12.69 20.76 -14.82
C VAL A 187 11.62 20.13 -13.91
N LEU A 188 12.00 19.56 -12.77
CA LEU A 188 11.04 18.98 -11.83
C LEU A 188 10.22 20.06 -11.13
N ASN A 189 8.93 19.82 -10.98
CA ASN A 189 8.07 20.64 -10.13
C ASN A 189 8.38 20.35 -8.67
N VAL A 190 8.58 21.41 -7.88
CA VAL A 190 8.98 21.36 -6.46
C VAL A 190 7.89 21.98 -5.62
N ILE A 191 7.43 21.22 -4.62
CA ILE A 191 6.42 21.65 -3.65
C ILE A 191 7.08 21.72 -2.28
N VAL A 192 6.74 22.74 -1.48
CA VAL A 192 7.09 22.83 -0.06
C VAL A 192 5.91 22.27 0.72
N PRO A 193 6.02 21.04 1.29
CA PRO A 193 4.92 20.43 1.99
C PRO A 193 4.79 20.96 3.41
N HIS A 194 3.56 20.93 3.95
CA HIS A 194 3.27 21.25 5.34
C HIS A 194 2.56 20.07 6.01
N LYS A 195 2.69 19.97 7.32
CA LYS A 195 1.97 18.97 8.10
C LYS A 195 0.47 19.02 7.81
N GLY A 196 -0.12 17.88 7.47
CA GLY A 196 -1.52 17.73 7.12
C GLY A 196 -1.83 17.84 5.63
N ASP A 197 -0.87 18.25 4.79
CA ASP A 197 -1.04 18.19 3.35
C ASP A 197 -1.11 16.74 2.88
N ALA A 198 -1.81 16.50 1.78
CA ALA A 198 -1.89 15.21 1.13
C ALA A 198 -1.66 15.32 -0.38
N PHE A 199 -1.02 14.32 -0.95
CA PHE A 199 -0.60 14.29 -2.35
C PHE A 199 -0.96 12.95 -2.98
N LEU A 200 -1.72 12.99 -4.07
CA LEU A 200 -2.06 11.80 -4.83
C LEU A 200 -1.03 11.58 -5.94
N MET A 201 -0.34 10.45 -5.89
CA MET A 201 0.57 9.99 -6.94
C MET A 201 -0.18 9.06 -7.88
N THR A 202 -0.67 9.64 -8.98
CA THR A 202 -1.27 8.84 -10.05
C THR A 202 -0.20 8.08 -10.83
N PRO A 203 -0.54 6.93 -11.43
CA PRO A 203 0.37 6.22 -12.32
C PRO A 203 1.02 7.14 -13.35
N GLY A 204 2.29 6.90 -13.63
CA GLY A 204 3.09 7.73 -14.55
C GLY A 204 3.67 9.01 -13.94
N LEU A 205 3.20 9.46 -12.77
CA LEU A 205 3.70 10.66 -12.12
C LEU A 205 5.06 10.41 -11.47
N VAL A 206 6.10 11.12 -11.93
CA VAL A 206 7.41 11.06 -11.26
C VAL A 206 7.35 11.77 -9.92
N HIS A 207 7.93 11.14 -8.88
CA HIS A 207 7.87 11.70 -7.52
C HIS A 207 9.09 11.33 -6.68
N ALA A 208 9.46 12.24 -5.79
CA ALA A 208 10.49 12.05 -4.77
C ALA A 208 10.24 12.97 -3.57
N ALA A 209 10.84 12.64 -2.44
CA ALA A 209 10.78 13.42 -1.22
C ALA A 209 12.18 13.71 -0.68
N SER A 210 12.35 14.83 0.05
CA SER A 210 13.62 15.16 0.69
C SER A 210 13.49 16.07 1.92
N GLY A 211 14.45 15.98 2.81
CA GLY A 211 14.75 17.03 3.78
C GLY A 211 13.87 17.03 5.03
N GLY A 212 13.72 15.91 5.72
CA GLY A 212 13.03 15.83 7.01
C GLY A 212 11.49 15.76 6.85
N LEU A 213 11.02 14.75 6.15
CA LEU A 213 9.59 14.45 5.99
C LEU A 213 9.23 13.14 6.67
N VAL A 214 8.10 13.13 7.36
CA VAL A 214 7.43 11.91 7.81
C VAL A 214 6.12 11.80 7.07
N LEU A 215 5.96 10.73 6.32
CA LEU A 215 4.80 10.52 5.47
C LEU A 215 4.09 9.22 5.86
N ALA A 216 2.75 9.24 5.81
CA ALA A 216 1.96 8.02 5.72
C ALA A 216 1.65 7.77 4.24
N GLU A 217 2.04 6.63 3.72
CA GLU A 217 1.72 6.17 2.38
C GLU A 217 0.59 5.14 2.46
N ILE A 218 -0.50 5.40 1.73
CA ILE A 218 -1.59 4.45 1.49
C ILE A 218 -1.60 4.19 0.00
N ALA A 219 -1.53 2.94 -0.40
CA ALA A 219 -1.38 2.56 -1.80
C ALA A 219 -2.13 1.26 -2.12
N GLU A 220 -2.32 1.00 -3.41
CA GLU A 220 -2.65 -0.34 -3.89
C GLU A 220 -1.56 -1.34 -3.50
N SER A 221 -1.95 -2.60 -3.32
CA SER A 221 -1.08 -3.69 -2.91
C SER A 221 -0.14 -4.11 -4.04
N SER A 222 0.81 -3.23 -4.36
CA SER A 222 1.81 -3.39 -5.42
C SER A 222 3.16 -2.84 -4.98
N ASP A 223 4.26 -3.51 -5.33
CA ASP A 223 5.64 -3.04 -5.08
C ASP A 223 6.33 -2.57 -6.37
N LEU A 224 5.55 -2.19 -7.38
CA LEU A 224 6.08 -1.67 -8.64
C LEU A 224 6.42 -0.18 -8.51
N ASP A 225 7.60 0.10 -7.94
CA ASP A 225 8.22 1.43 -7.89
C ASP A 225 9.49 1.41 -8.76
N PHE A 226 9.47 2.12 -9.89
CA PHE A 226 10.60 2.22 -10.80
C PHE A 226 11.48 3.41 -10.42
N LYS A 227 12.72 3.16 -10.06
CA LYS A 227 13.72 4.19 -9.78
C LYS A 227 14.29 4.68 -11.11
N ILE A 228 14.01 5.92 -11.47
CA ILE A 228 14.43 6.49 -12.75
C ILE A 228 15.61 7.46 -12.63
N TYR A 229 15.90 7.97 -11.43
CA TYR A 229 17.02 8.88 -11.19
C TYR A 229 17.46 8.87 -9.73
N ASN A 230 18.76 8.87 -9.49
CA ASN A 230 19.34 8.96 -8.15
C ASN A 230 20.40 10.09 -8.09
N TRP A 231 20.04 11.17 -7.55
CA TRP A 231 20.57 12.56 -7.42
C TRP A 231 22.10 12.74 -7.34
N GLY A 232 22.93 12.16 -7.97
CA GLY A 232 24.37 12.48 -7.89
C GLY A 232 25.28 11.29 -8.01
N ASP A 233 24.72 10.13 -8.02
CA ASP A 233 25.40 9.03 -8.61
C ASP A 233 25.49 9.38 -10.09
N SER A 234 26.65 9.93 -10.48
CA SER A 234 26.99 9.95 -11.89
C SER A 234 26.54 8.60 -12.40
N VAL A 235 25.58 8.60 -13.30
CA VAL A 235 25.25 7.42 -14.06
C VAL A 235 26.55 7.09 -14.77
N ASN A 236 27.48 6.44 -14.06
CA ASN A 236 28.33 5.48 -14.67
C ASN A 236 27.31 4.47 -15.16
N ALA A 237 26.75 4.81 -16.33
CA ALA A 237 26.21 3.90 -17.26
C ALA A 237 27.35 2.89 -17.51
N GLY A 238 27.60 2.06 -16.52
CA GLY A 238 28.09 0.74 -16.74
C GLY A 238 27.05 0.22 -17.69
N SER A 239 27.38 0.29 -18.95
CA SER A 239 26.70 -0.38 -20.02
C SER A 239 26.44 -1.82 -19.54
N ALA A 240 25.35 -2.04 -18.84
CA ALA A 240 24.65 -3.29 -18.93
C ALA A 240 24.14 -3.28 -20.37
N SER A 241 25.03 -3.69 -21.29
CA SER A 241 24.61 -4.16 -22.57
C SER A 241 23.69 -5.35 -22.28
N PHE A 242 22.41 -5.09 -22.15
CA PHE A 242 21.38 -6.10 -22.28
C PHE A 242 21.51 -6.57 -23.73
N THR A 243 22.36 -7.57 -23.94
CA THR A 243 22.32 -8.32 -25.18
C THR A 243 21.01 -9.09 -25.12
N ALA A 244 20.19 -8.94 -26.16
CA ALA A 244 18.92 -9.62 -26.32
C ALA A 244 19.01 -11.16 -26.24
N ASP A 245 20.20 -11.70 -26.06
CA ASP A 245 20.52 -13.13 -25.92
C ASP A 245 20.41 -13.65 -24.48
N GLU A 246 20.31 -12.80 -23.46
CA GLU A 246 20.07 -13.22 -22.06
C GLU A 246 18.60 -13.26 -21.67
N ALA A 247 17.72 -12.64 -22.45
CA ALA A 247 16.29 -12.95 -22.41
C ALA A 247 16.09 -14.30 -23.08
N GLY A 248 16.42 -15.37 -22.38
CA GLY A 248 16.18 -16.74 -22.79
C GLY A 248 14.70 -17.00 -23.00
N VAL A 249 14.16 -16.58 -24.16
CA VAL A 249 12.86 -17.05 -24.66
C VAL A 249 13.00 -18.49 -25.07
N GLY A 250 13.20 -19.35 -24.10
CA GLY A 250 12.98 -20.77 -24.21
C GLY A 250 11.49 -21.03 -24.19
N ARG A 251 10.92 -21.27 -25.39
CA ARG A 251 9.62 -21.91 -25.52
C ARG A 251 9.64 -23.24 -24.78
N ASN A 252 9.13 -23.25 -23.55
CA ASN A 252 8.64 -24.47 -22.93
C ASN A 252 7.49 -24.10 -22.01
N SER A 253 6.30 -24.53 -22.43
CA SER A 253 5.08 -24.59 -21.67
C SER A 253 5.32 -25.37 -20.36
N GLY A 254 5.42 -24.66 -19.25
CA GLY A 254 5.53 -25.27 -17.94
C GLY A 254 5.37 -24.18 -16.88
N LYS A 255 4.31 -24.29 -16.09
CA LYS A 255 3.94 -23.45 -14.95
C LYS A 255 5.16 -22.88 -14.23
N THR A 256 5.57 -21.66 -14.54
CA THR A 256 6.53 -20.90 -13.74
C THR A 256 5.76 -20.18 -12.65
N SER A 257 5.91 -20.69 -11.45
CA SER A 257 5.41 -20.13 -10.21
C SER A 257 5.83 -18.64 -10.10
N ARG A 258 4.92 -17.77 -9.65
CA ARG A 258 5.09 -16.36 -9.26
C ARG A 258 6.39 -16.06 -8.48
N ARG A 259 7.02 -17.07 -7.95
CA ARG A 259 8.20 -17.02 -7.07
C ARG A 259 9.54 -16.75 -7.78
N SER A 260 9.60 -16.80 -9.11
CA SER A 260 10.87 -16.81 -9.84
C SER A 260 11.31 -15.44 -10.38
N LEU A 261 10.44 -14.45 -10.52
CA LEU A 261 10.78 -13.15 -11.11
C LEU A 261 11.18 -12.08 -10.07
N MET A 262 10.86 -12.28 -8.79
CA MET A 262 11.14 -11.30 -7.72
C MET A 262 12.42 -11.60 -6.90
N ASN A 263 13.12 -12.69 -7.20
CA ASN A 263 14.22 -13.18 -6.32
C ASN A 263 15.63 -12.73 -6.72
N ASP A 264 15.81 -11.87 -7.72
CA ASP A 264 17.16 -11.59 -8.24
C ASP A 264 17.70 -10.16 -7.98
N SER A 265 16.90 -9.24 -7.48
CA SER A 265 17.35 -7.85 -7.26
C SER A 265 17.92 -7.57 -5.87
N SER A 266 17.85 -8.50 -4.91
CA SER A 266 18.28 -8.25 -3.54
C SER A 266 19.69 -8.76 -3.17
N ILE A 267 20.42 -9.36 -4.10
CA ILE A 267 21.66 -10.10 -3.74
C ILE A 267 22.90 -9.21 -3.68
N ASN A 268 22.95 -8.01 -4.27
CA ASN A 268 24.20 -7.23 -4.32
C ASN A 268 24.09 -5.71 -4.02
N GLY A 269 23.04 -5.19 -3.46
CA GLY A 269 23.01 -3.80 -2.96
C GLY A 269 23.18 -2.72 -4.05
N VAL A 270 23.09 -3.04 -5.33
CA VAL A 270 23.07 -2.07 -6.43
C VAL A 270 21.62 -1.92 -6.87
N GLU A 271 21.02 -0.81 -6.46
CA GLU A 271 19.69 -0.41 -6.95
C GLU A 271 19.79 -0.09 -8.44
N GLU A 272 19.19 -0.90 -9.28
CA GLU A 272 19.17 -0.69 -10.72
C GLU A 272 18.18 0.40 -11.09
N LEU A 273 18.62 1.38 -11.90
CA LEU A 273 17.75 2.43 -12.42
C LEU A 273 16.94 1.89 -13.62
N SER A 274 15.63 2.13 -13.59
CA SER A 274 14.69 1.54 -14.55
C SER A 274 14.07 2.57 -15.51
N LEU A 275 14.82 3.63 -15.88
CA LEU A 275 14.31 4.71 -16.74
C LEU A 275 13.77 4.18 -18.08
N GLU A 276 14.49 3.27 -18.73
CA GLU A 276 14.08 2.74 -20.05
C GLU A 276 12.76 1.97 -19.96
N ALA A 277 12.57 1.18 -18.89
CA ALA A 277 11.34 0.44 -18.66
C ALA A 277 10.14 1.34 -18.38
N ALA A 278 10.40 2.54 -17.85
CA ALA A 278 9.36 3.49 -17.46
C ALA A 278 8.85 4.38 -18.61
N PHE A 279 9.59 4.52 -19.72
CA PHE A 279 9.22 5.46 -20.79
C PHE A 279 7.81 5.25 -21.35
N ASP A 280 7.31 4.04 -21.36
CA ASP A 280 6.01 3.72 -21.95
C ASP A 280 4.83 4.22 -21.11
N PHE A 281 5.03 4.45 -19.80
CA PHE A 281 3.96 4.89 -18.90
C PHE A 281 4.27 6.21 -18.18
N LEU A 282 5.42 6.84 -18.44
CA LEU A 282 5.76 8.14 -17.85
C LEU A 282 4.80 9.25 -18.31
N ASN A 283 4.23 9.96 -17.35
CA ASN A 283 3.51 11.21 -17.63
C ASN A 283 4.51 12.36 -17.77
N MET A 284 4.76 12.79 -19.00
CA MET A 284 5.70 13.86 -19.33
C MET A 284 5.05 15.24 -19.40
N SER A 285 3.78 15.34 -19.02
CA SER A 285 3.05 16.60 -18.99
C SER A 285 3.41 17.42 -17.76
N LYS A 286 3.12 18.71 -17.83
CA LYS A 286 3.19 19.61 -16.68
C LYS A 286 2.36 19.08 -15.52
N TYR A 287 2.90 19.19 -14.30
CA TYR A 287 2.22 18.78 -13.09
C TYR A 287 0.84 19.43 -12.92
N ASP A 288 -0.14 18.62 -12.59
CA ASP A 288 -1.49 19.07 -12.27
C ASP A 288 -1.62 19.34 -10.76
N ASN A 289 -1.76 20.62 -10.39
CA ASN A 289 -1.90 21.01 -8.99
C ASN A 289 -3.20 20.49 -8.31
N SER A 290 -4.17 19.97 -9.06
CA SER A 290 -5.37 19.35 -8.48
C SER A 290 -5.07 18.08 -7.68
N LEU A 291 -3.89 17.46 -7.89
CA LEU A 291 -3.42 16.31 -7.13
C LEU A 291 -2.87 16.67 -5.74
N THR A 292 -2.83 17.96 -5.38
CA THR A 292 -2.40 18.46 -4.07
C THR A 292 -3.61 18.86 -3.23
N ILE A 293 -3.72 18.34 -2.02
CA ILE A 293 -4.78 18.66 -1.05
C ILE A 293 -4.11 19.34 0.14
N SER A 294 -4.31 20.66 0.30
CA SER A 294 -3.66 21.45 1.35
C SER A 294 -4.44 21.45 2.66
N ALA A 295 -3.74 21.28 3.78
CA ALA A 295 -4.30 21.37 5.13
C ALA A 295 -4.82 22.77 5.49
N SER A 296 -4.30 23.83 4.85
CA SER A 296 -4.67 25.22 5.15
C SER A 296 -6.05 25.65 4.59
N GLY A 297 -6.68 24.79 3.77
CA GLY A 297 -7.96 25.12 3.13
C GLY A 297 -7.88 26.19 2.02
N ASP A 298 -6.69 26.73 1.75
CA ASP A 298 -6.46 27.74 0.72
C ASP A 298 -6.34 27.16 -0.70
N SER A 299 -6.23 25.84 -0.81
CA SER A 299 -6.26 25.19 -2.12
C SER A 299 -7.68 25.11 -2.64
N LYS A 300 -7.90 25.56 -3.87
CA LYS A 300 -9.15 25.37 -4.61
C LYS A 300 -9.36 23.92 -5.05
N ALA A 301 -8.46 23.02 -4.72
CA ALA A 301 -8.56 21.61 -4.96
C ALA A 301 -9.51 21.03 -3.90
N GLY A 302 -10.69 20.67 -4.30
CA GLY A 302 -11.57 19.77 -3.53
C GLY A 302 -10.95 18.37 -3.49
N PRO A 303 -11.61 17.41 -2.81
CA PRO A 303 -11.17 16.02 -2.81
C PRO A 303 -10.95 15.54 -4.25
N VAL A 304 -9.88 14.80 -4.49
CA VAL A 304 -9.61 14.22 -5.80
C VAL A 304 -10.66 13.13 -6.03
N HIS A 305 -11.64 13.46 -6.84
CA HIS A 305 -12.84 12.67 -7.05
C HIS A 305 -12.85 12.09 -8.47
N ASP A 306 -13.07 10.79 -8.56
CA ASP A 306 -13.38 10.14 -9.83
C ASP A 306 -14.89 10.31 -10.11
N PRO A 307 -15.29 10.94 -11.23
CA PRO A 307 -16.71 11.15 -11.53
C PRO A 307 -17.50 9.86 -11.75
N SER A 308 -16.84 8.70 -11.92
CA SER A 308 -17.50 7.40 -12.01
C SER A 308 -17.90 6.83 -10.65
N VAL A 309 -17.29 7.33 -9.54
CA VAL A 309 -17.59 6.88 -8.17
C VAL A 309 -18.87 7.54 -7.67
N LYS A 310 -19.87 6.75 -7.35
CA LYS A 310 -21.06 7.23 -6.65
C LYS A 310 -20.74 7.39 -5.17
N SER A 311 -20.67 8.63 -4.70
CA SER A 311 -20.49 8.95 -3.27
C SER A 311 -21.62 8.30 -2.46
N ILE A 312 -21.28 7.31 -1.63
CA ILE A 312 -22.15 6.86 -0.54
C ILE A 312 -21.85 7.82 0.61
N ALA A 313 -22.53 8.96 0.63
CA ALA A 313 -22.46 9.87 1.76
C ALA A 313 -23.09 9.16 2.98
N ALA A 314 -22.25 8.67 3.87
CA ALA A 314 -22.71 8.35 5.23
C ALA A 314 -23.13 9.67 5.90
N GLU A 315 -24.45 9.89 6.01
CA GLU A 315 -25.01 10.95 6.81
C GLU A 315 -24.81 10.60 8.30
N ASP A 316 -23.57 10.79 8.79
CA ASP A 316 -23.29 10.65 10.20
C ASP A 316 -23.53 11.95 10.95
N ALA A 317 -24.66 12.00 11.62
CA ALA A 317 -25.08 13.06 12.55
C ALA A 317 -24.28 13.04 13.88
N ASN A 318 -22.97 12.74 13.87
CA ASN A 318 -22.18 12.70 15.09
C ASN A 318 -21.39 14.00 15.31
N ALA A 319 -21.81 14.77 16.31
CA ALA A 319 -21.29 16.10 16.64
C ALA A 319 -19.81 16.15 17.12
N GLY A 320 -19.12 15.02 17.20
CA GLY A 320 -17.71 14.93 17.63
C GLY A 320 -16.68 14.69 16.53
N LYS A 321 -17.11 14.60 15.28
CA LYS A 321 -16.31 14.21 14.13
C LYS A 321 -16.21 15.36 13.13
N VAL A 322 -14.99 15.82 12.81
CA VAL A 322 -14.75 16.63 11.62
C VAL A 322 -14.06 15.71 10.62
N THR A 323 -14.73 15.40 9.52
CA THR A 323 -14.21 14.55 8.46
C THR A 323 -13.97 15.33 7.19
N ASP A 324 -12.78 15.15 6.63
CA ASP A 324 -12.42 15.66 5.32
C ASP A 324 -12.13 14.48 4.39
N LYS A 325 -12.96 14.27 3.37
CA LYS A 325 -12.69 13.28 2.34
C LYS A 325 -11.49 13.75 1.52
N ILE A 326 -10.40 12.98 1.54
CA ILE A 326 -9.14 13.33 0.87
C ILE A 326 -9.11 12.74 -0.55
N VAL A 327 -9.40 11.43 -0.66
CA VAL A 327 -9.40 10.69 -1.92
C VAL A 327 -10.68 9.88 -2.01
N GLU A 328 -11.26 9.87 -3.20
CA GLU A 328 -12.38 9.00 -3.57
C GLU A 328 -12.08 8.47 -4.95
N ARG A 329 -11.52 7.28 -5.01
CA ARG A 329 -11.10 6.60 -6.23
C ARG A 329 -11.60 5.17 -6.22
N ARG A 330 -11.61 4.57 -7.39
CA ARG A 330 -11.95 3.17 -7.58
C ARG A 330 -11.00 2.24 -6.81
N GLU A 331 -9.72 2.59 -6.80
CA GLU A 331 -8.65 1.82 -6.20
C GLU A 331 -8.73 1.88 -4.68
N PHE A 332 -9.05 3.04 -4.11
CA PHE A 332 -9.31 3.21 -2.68
C PHE A 332 -9.91 4.59 -2.36
N SER A 333 -10.52 4.69 -1.21
CA SER A 333 -11.00 5.94 -0.63
C SER A 333 -10.27 6.22 0.68
N VAL A 334 -9.95 7.51 0.93
CA VAL A 334 -9.34 7.94 2.19
C VAL A 334 -10.05 9.16 2.73
N THR A 335 -10.48 9.07 3.99
CA THR A 335 -11.09 10.16 4.74
C THR A 335 -10.22 10.50 5.95
N LYS A 336 -9.91 11.78 6.16
CA LYS A 336 -9.25 12.26 7.37
C LYS A 336 -10.29 12.49 8.44
N ILE A 337 -10.02 12.05 9.66
CA ILE A 337 -10.85 12.20 10.85
C ILE A 337 -10.07 12.95 11.91
N ASP A 338 -10.47 14.20 12.21
CA ASP A 338 -10.03 14.90 13.41
C ASP A 338 -10.88 14.39 14.59
N LEU A 339 -10.36 13.40 15.31
CA LEU A 339 -11.08 12.71 16.38
C LEU A 339 -10.95 13.44 17.71
N LYS A 340 -11.98 14.21 18.09
CA LYS A 340 -12.01 15.04 19.31
C LYS A 340 -12.73 14.37 20.47
N ASP A 341 -13.76 13.60 20.17
CA ASP A 341 -14.60 12.88 21.12
C ASP A 341 -14.78 11.44 20.65
N ALA A 342 -15.24 10.58 21.55
CA ALA A 342 -15.61 9.21 21.18
C ALA A 342 -16.76 9.23 20.17
N ILE A 343 -16.61 8.49 19.08
CA ILE A 343 -17.64 8.34 18.06
C ILE A 343 -18.04 6.89 17.91
N HIS A 344 -19.33 6.67 17.67
CA HIS A 344 -19.87 5.35 17.35
C HIS A 344 -19.84 5.17 15.84
N ILE A 345 -19.26 4.09 15.40
CA ILE A 345 -19.18 3.68 13.98
C ILE A 345 -20.03 2.44 13.78
N ASN A 346 -20.90 2.49 12.77
CA ASN A 346 -21.66 1.33 12.33
C ASN A 346 -21.51 1.19 10.80
N THR A 347 -20.82 0.15 10.38
CA THR A 347 -20.56 -0.18 8.97
C THR A 347 -21.48 -1.27 8.44
N GLY A 348 -22.57 -1.60 9.15
CA GLY A 348 -23.48 -2.68 8.78
C GLY A 348 -24.21 -2.53 7.44
N THR A 349 -24.13 -1.34 6.81
CA THR A 349 -24.62 -1.09 5.45
C THR A 349 -23.48 -1.01 4.42
N THR A 350 -22.23 -1.05 4.87
CA THR A 350 -21.03 -0.99 4.04
C THR A 350 -20.38 -2.37 4.06
N ASP A 351 -20.38 -3.03 2.93
CA ASP A 351 -19.76 -4.35 2.80
C ASP A 351 -18.27 -4.17 2.43
N ALA A 352 -17.48 -3.67 3.40
CA ALA A 352 -16.06 -3.43 3.21
C ALA A 352 -15.30 -3.45 4.53
N PHE A 353 -14.03 -3.83 4.47
CA PHE A 353 -13.09 -3.61 5.55
C PHE A 353 -12.73 -2.13 5.69
N VAL A 354 -12.22 -1.75 6.86
CA VAL A 354 -11.70 -0.39 7.08
C VAL A 354 -10.34 -0.46 7.76
N VAL A 355 -9.40 0.35 7.27
CA VAL A 355 -8.08 0.55 7.90
C VAL A 355 -8.03 1.94 8.51
N TYR A 356 -7.86 2.03 9.83
CA TYR A 356 -7.60 3.28 10.53
C TYR A 356 -6.11 3.46 10.76
N VAL A 357 -5.51 4.45 10.12
CA VAL A 357 -4.10 4.80 10.25
C VAL A 357 -3.98 6.00 11.17
N CYS A 358 -3.28 5.88 12.30
CA CYS A 358 -3.06 6.98 13.22
C CYS A 358 -1.89 7.86 12.76
N VAL A 359 -2.19 9.06 12.29
CA VAL A 359 -1.17 10.00 11.77
C VAL A 359 -0.80 11.10 12.76
N SER A 360 -1.53 11.22 13.87
CA SER A 360 -1.19 12.09 15.00
C SER A 360 -1.90 11.61 16.25
N GLY A 361 -1.23 11.65 17.40
CA GLY A 361 -1.77 11.27 18.68
C GLY A 361 -1.98 9.77 18.85
N SER A 362 -3.07 9.40 19.52
CA SER A 362 -3.41 7.99 19.75
C SER A 362 -4.93 7.81 19.95
N ALA A 363 -5.41 6.63 19.60
CA ALA A 363 -6.81 6.24 19.73
C ALA A 363 -6.94 4.80 20.20
N SER A 364 -8.14 4.43 20.67
CA SER A 364 -8.51 3.03 20.80
C SER A 364 -9.81 2.74 20.04
N LEU A 365 -9.82 1.65 19.32
CA LEU A 365 -11.05 1.04 18.80
C LEU A 365 -11.62 0.14 19.90
N GLN A 366 -12.90 0.28 20.20
CA GLN A 366 -13.57 -0.40 21.31
C GLN A 366 -14.80 -1.15 20.82
N ILE A 367 -14.88 -2.43 21.14
CA ILE A 367 -16.04 -3.28 20.83
C ILE A 367 -16.70 -3.66 22.14
N GLN A 368 -18.03 -3.51 22.21
CA GLN A 368 -18.82 -3.97 23.35
C GLN A 368 -19.13 -5.45 23.21
N LYS A 369 -18.78 -6.25 24.23
CA LYS A 369 -19.08 -7.68 24.28
C LYS A 369 -20.46 -7.93 24.86
N GLU A 370 -21.01 -9.10 24.58
CA GLU A 370 -22.32 -9.53 25.10
C GLU A 370 -22.36 -9.62 26.63
N ASP A 371 -21.21 -9.89 27.28
CA ASP A 371 -21.06 -9.96 28.75
C ASP A 371 -20.86 -8.59 29.43
N ALA A 372 -21.14 -7.48 28.72
CA ALA A 372 -20.90 -6.09 29.14
C ALA A 372 -19.40 -5.73 29.30
N GLY A 373 -18.47 -6.56 28.84
CA GLY A 373 -17.05 -6.24 28.73
C GLY A 373 -16.77 -5.32 27.55
N ILE A 374 -15.63 -4.64 27.59
CA ILE A 374 -15.12 -3.82 26.46
C ILE A 374 -13.80 -4.40 26.02
N GLU A 375 -13.71 -4.76 24.75
CA GLU A 375 -12.47 -5.11 24.07
C GLU A 375 -11.85 -3.86 23.47
N ARG A 376 -10.53 -3.67 23.62
CA ARG A 376 -9.82 -2.48 23.17
C ARG A 376 -8.65 -2.86 22.29
N TYR A 377 -8.50 -2.10 21.20
CA TYR A 377 -7.40 -2.20 20.23
C TYR A 377 -6.77 -0.82 20.12
N GLU A 378 -5.57 -0.70 20.70
CA GLU A 378 -4.86 0.58 20.76
C GLU A 378 -4.12 0.84 19.44
N VAL A 379 -4.16 2.09 18.99
CA VAL A 379 -3.40 2.57 17.83
C VAL A 379 -2.71 3.89 18.17
N ASN A 380 -1.39 3.90 18.02
CA ASN A 380 -0.54 5.06 18.28
C ASN A 380 -0.06 5.69 16.97
N GLU A 381 0.49 6.90 17.05
CA GLU A 381 1.06 7.62 15.91
C GLU A 381 1.99 6.71 15.09
N GLY A 382 1.73 6.61 13.80
CA GLY A 382 2.44 5.75 12.87
C GLY A 382 1.96 4.30 12.82
N GLY A 383 1.00 3.89 13.65
CA GLY A 383 0.39 2.56 13.61
C GLY A 383 -0.97 2.55 12.93
N LEU A 384 -1.52 1.36 12.77
CA LEU A 384 -2.86 1.16 12.22
C LEU A 384 -3.63 0.03 12.91
N VAL A 385 -4.94 0.01 12.70
CA VAL A 385 -5.83 -1.10 13.00
C VAL A 385 -6.68 -1.41 11.77
N LEU A 386 -6.68 -2.67 11.36
CA LEU A 386 -7.57 -3.22 10.33
C LEU A 386 -8.85 -3.71 10.99
N VAL A 387 -9.98 -3.21 10.55
CA VAL A 387 -11.32 -3.67 10.96
C VAL A 387 -11.88 -4.55 9.83
N PRO A 388 -12.05 -5.86 10.04
CA PRO A 388 -12.67 -6.75 9.07
C PRO A 388 -14.11 -6.34 8.72
N ALA A 389 -14.57 -6.67 7.53
CA ALA A 389 -15.94 -6.41 7.08
C ALA A 389 -17.00 -7.04 7.99
N GLU A 390 -16.70 -8.21 8.61
CA GLU A 390 -17.59 -8.87 9.59
C GLU A 390 -17.79 -8.02 10.87
N VAL A 391 -16.87 -7.07 11.19
CA VAL A 391 -16.93 -6.24 12.39
C VAL A 391 -17.59 -4.91 12.09
N THR A 392 -18.90 -4.81 12.34
CA THR A 392 -19.72 -3.69 11.87
C THR A 392 -20.09 -2.66 12.93
N ASP A 393 -19.84 -2.92 14.22
CA ASP A 393 -20.28 -2.04 15.33
C ASP A 393 -19.15 -1.84 16.34
N PHE A 394 -18.63 -0.60 16.45
CA PHE A 394 -17.54 -0.27 17.34
C PHE A 394 -17.46 1.24 17.65
N PHE A 395 -16.63 1.61 18.60
CA PHE A 395 -16.34 2.99 18.94
C PHE A 395 -14.90 3.35 18.61
N LEU A 396 -14.66 4.52 18.06
CA LEU A 396 -13.35 5.15 18.02
C LEU A 396 -13.25 6.15 19.16
N VAL A 397 -12.24 6.00 20.01
CA VAL A 397 -12.08 6.80 21.23
C VAL A 397 -10.69 7.44 21.21
N PRO A 398 -10.58 8.78 21.13
CA PRO A 398 -9.30 9.46 21.20
C PRO A 398 -8.68 9.29 22.60
N GLN A 399 -7.36 9.14 22.64
CA GLN A 399 -6.62 9.09 23.91
C GLN A 399 -5.86 10.38 24.19
N ASP A 400 -5.73 11.24 23.18
CA ASP A 400 -5.23 12.61 23.33
C ASP A 400 -6.03 13.60 22.46
N ARG A 401 -5.77 14.91 22.68
CA ARG A 401 -6.56 15.99 22.07
C ARG A 401 -6.26 16.23 20.59
N ASN A 402 -5.15 15.71 20.10
CA ASN A 402 -4.65 15.95 18.75
C ASN A 402 -4.70 14.69 17.91
N THR A 403 -5.63 13.79 18.22
CA THR A 403 -5.80 12.53 17.49
C THR A 403 -6.34 12.79 16.09
N VAL A 404 -5.58 12.35 15.09
CA VAL A 404 -5.97 12.37 13.68
C VAL A 404 -5.80 10.97 13.12
N LEU A 405 -6.88 10.45 12.54
CA LEU A 405 -6.90 9.17 11.85
C LEU A 405 -7.12 9.39 10.35
N LEU A 406 -6.52 8.55 9.54
CA LEU A 406 -6.94 8.33 8.15
C LEU A 406 -7.75 7.03 8.12
N GLU A 407 -8.98 7.12 7.64
CA GLU A 407 -9.87 5.99 7.38
C GLU A 407 -9.70 5.62 5.91
N ALA A 408 -9.16 4.45 5.65
CA ALA A 408 -8.95 3.94 4.29
C ALA A 408 -9.79 2.69 4.06
N THR A 409 -10.45 2.62 2.90
CA THR A 409 -11.26 1.48 2.47
C THR A 409 -11.22 1.34 0.96
N VAL A 410 -11.69 0.20 0.47
CA VAL A 410 -11.86 -0.07 -0.95
C VAL A 410 -13.29 -0.47 -1.21
N GLU A 411 -13.92 0.25 -2.13
CA GLU A 411 -15.28 -0.02 -2.61
C GLU A 411 -15.25 -0.15 -4.14
N PRO A 412 -14.87 -1.32 -4.68
CA PRO A 412 -14.79 -1.51 -6.13
C PRO A 412 -16.15 -1.33 -6.80
N HIS A 413 -16.15 -0.87 -8.05
CA HIS A 413 -17.35 -0.65 -8.83
C HIS A 413 -17.86 -1.92 -9.51
N GLU A 414 -19.19 -2.01 -9.71
CA GLU A 414 -19.88 -3.13 -10.35
C GLU A 414 -19.50 -3.35 -11.83
N ASP A 415 -18.85 -2.37 -12.50
CA ASP A 415 -18.59 -2.37 -13.95
C ASP A 415 -17.24 -2.97 -14.36
N VAL A 416 -16.55 -3.68 -13.47
CA VAL A 416 -15.21 -4.22 -13.74
C VAL A 416 -15.25 -5.75 -13.80
N ASP A 417 -14.34 -6.35 -14.58
CA ASP A 417 -14.17 -7.80 -14.65
C ASP A 417 -13.95 -8.38 -13.25
N GLN A 418 -14.84 -9.28 -12.85
CA GLN A 418 -14.80 -9.89 -11.53
C GLN A 418 -13.72 -10.97 -11.49
N TYR A 419 -13.07 -11.08 -10.34
CA TYR A 419 -12.18 -12.19 -10.07
C TYR A 419 -12.95 -13.51 -10.05
N ILE A 420 -12.44 -14.51 -10.76
CA ILE A 420 -12.96 -15.87 -10.72
C ILE A 420 -11.97 -16.73 -9.95
N ASP A 421 -12.38 -17.26 -8.80
CA ASP A 421 -11.52 -18.12 -7.98
C ASP A 421 -11.08 -19.36 -8.80
N PRO A 422 -9.77 -19.64 -8.92
CA PRO A 422 -9.26 -20.77 -9.68
C PRO A 422 -9.84 -22.13 -9.25
N ASP A 423 -10.19 -22.28 -7.98
CA ASP A 423 -10.79 -23.51 -7.44
C ASP A 423 -12.25 -23.66 -7.93
N VAL A 424 -12.94 -22.53 -8.19
CA VAL A 424 -14.29 -22.51 -8.78
C VAL A 424 -14.19 -22.65 -10.28
N GLU A 425 -13.25 -21.95 -10.94
CA GLU A 425 -13.02 -22.04 -12.40
C GLU A 425 -12.72 -23.49 -12.84
N ALA A 426 -11.91 -24.22 -12.08
CA ALA A 426 -11.61 -25.63 -12.37
C ALA A 426 -12.85 -26.54 -12.33
N THR A 427 -13.97 -26.10 -11.72
CA THR A 427 -15.23 -26.82 -11.64
C THR A 427 -16.25 -26.36 -12.66
N LEU A 428 -15.99 -25.25 -13.38
CA LEU A 428 -16.88 -24.75 -14.43
C LEU A 428 -16.80 -25.64 -15.68
N PRO A 429 -17.91 -25.83 -16.40
CA PRO A 429 -17.90 -26.58 -17.64
C PRO A 429 -17.08 -25.83 -18.70
N SER A 430 -16.19 -26.51 -19.39
CA SER A 430 -15.47 -25.93 -20.52
C SER A 430 -16.44 -25.61 -21.68
N GLU A 431 -16.30 -24.44 -22.30
CA GLU A 431 -17.16 -24.00 -23.41
C GLU A 431 -17.07 -24.86 -24.66
N GLU A 432 -16.07 -25.75 -24.75
CA GLU A 432 -15.77 -26.54 -25.98
C GLU A 432 -16.49 -27.87 -26.08
N GLU A 433 -17.28 -28.30 -25.08
CA GLU A 433 -18.02 -29.57 -25.18
C GLU A 433 -19.49 -29.38 -25.59
N PRO A 434 -19.86 -29.84 -26.80
CA PRO A 434 -21.25 -29.72 -27.25
C PRO A 434 -22.19 -30.55 -26.36
N GLY A 435 -23.10 -29.87 -25.67
CA GLY A 435 -24.08 -30.47 -24.77
C GLY A 435 -23.91 -30.19 -23.29
N LYS A 436 -22.84 -29.51 -22.89
CA LYS A 436 -22.69 -28.96 -21.51
C LYS A 436 -23.31 -27.55 -21.45
N LEU A 437 -23.80 -27.22 -20.27
CA LEU A 437 -24.32 -25.88 -19.97
C LEU A 437 -23.22 -24.85 -20.16
N SER A 438 -23.56 -23.69 -20.72
CA SER A 438 -22.64 -22.54 -20.74
C SER A 438 -22.30 -22.13 -19.30
N VAL A 439 -21.15 -21.43 -19.13
CA VAL A 439 -20.73 -20.89 -17.82
C VAL A 439 -21.85 -20.07 -17.17
N GLU A 440 -22.50 -19.18 -17.94
CA GLU A 440 -23.65 -18.40 -17.48
C GLU A 440 -24.84 -19.26 -17.03
N GLU A 441 -25.16 -20.33 -17.77
CA GLU A 441 -26.26 -21.24 -17.40
C GLU A 441 -25.89 -22.08 -16.17
N PHE A 442 -24.65 -22.48 -16.03
CA PHE A 442 -24.17 -23.20 -14.87
C PHE A 442 -24.24 -22.33 -13.60
N LEU A 443 -23.74 -21.11 -13.66
CA LEU A 443 -23.77 -20.14 -12.56
C LEU A 443 -25.21 -19.76 -12.17
N ARG A 444 -26.08 -19.54 -13.15
CA ARG A 444 -27.50 -19.27 -12.88
C ARG A 444 -28.24 -20.42 -12.18
N ARG A 445 -27.81 -21.66 -12.38
CA ARG A 445 -28.39 -22.85 -11.73
C ARG A 445 -27.73 -23.17 -10.37
N ASN A 446 -26.56 -22.60 -10.08
CA ASN A 446 -25.80 -22.82 -8.86
C ASN A 446 -25.38 -21.48 -8.24
N PRO A 447 -26.32 -20.62 -7.84
CA PRO A 447 -26.02 -19.26 -7.36
C PRO A 447 -25.21 -19.18 -6.05
N GLY A 448 -24.94 -20.29 -5.39
CA GLY A 448 -24.11 -20.36 -4.20
C GLY A 448 -22.68 -20.89 -4.43
N ARG A 449 -22.22 -20.99 -5.69
CA ARG A 449 -20.86 -21.41 -6.04
C ARG A 449 -19.97 -20.27 -6.58
N MET A 450 -20.46 -19.04 -6.52
CA MET A 450 -19.66 -17.83 -6.77
C MET A 450 -19.18 -17.18 -5.47
N ASN A 451 -19.10 -17.94 -4.38
CA ASN A 451 -18.55 -17.48 -3.11
C ASN A 451 -17.36 -18.34 -2.73
#